data_490726ca2644a2ae1239117cf3116411
#
_entry.id   490726ca2644a2ae1239117cf3116411
#
_cell.length_a   1.000
_cell.length_b   1.000
_cell.length_c   1.000
_cell.angle_alpha   90.00
_cell.angle_beta   90.00
_cell.angle_gamma   90.00
#
_symmetry.space_group_name_H-M   'P 1'
#
loop_
_entity.id
_entity.type
_entity.pdbx_description
1 polymer ?
#
loop_
_entity_poly.entity_id
_entity_poly.type
_entity_poly.pdbx_seq_one_letter_code
_entity_poly.pdbx_strand_id
1 'polypeptide(L)'
;MKRLIFVVVLSTVLLAGTAAAQAPAGGQGRGGRPNIFAPAATATGPIADVMNAVVTAFNNRDMAFFQKTIASDAVWLDEDGHHLLGTVWINRLLSANPPRKLSITNLRTSNWDTAGWAGFNYVIEGTNQVKGTNSMLFKKAGNDWQIVLIHGAVDTTIGAH
;
A
#
# COMPACT_ATOMS: atom_id res chain seq x y z
N MET A 1 -4.22 -64.18 -11.58
CA MET A 1 -3.40 -63.07 -11.03
C MET A 1 -2.53 -62.48 -12.15
N LYS A 2 -2.98 -61.39 -12.77
CA LYS A 2 -2.22 -60.70 -13.85
C LYS A 2 -1.60 -59.46 -13.25
N ARG A 3 -0.27 -59.41 -13.18
CA ARG A 3 0.49 -58.25 -12.72
C ARG A 3 0.59 -57.23 -13.88
N LEU A 4 0.03 -56.04 -13.71
CA LEU A 4 0.15 -54.94 -14.63
C LEU A 4 1.41 -54.17 -14.25
N ILE A 5 2.39 -54.14 -15.16
CA ILE A 5 3.63 -53.37 -15.02
C ILE A 5 3.36 -52.00 -15.66
N PHE A 6 3.35 -50.95 -14.84
CA PHE A 6 3.33 -49.58 -15.32
C PHE A 6 4.76 -49.13 -15.64
N VAL A 7 5.03 -48.93 -16.90
CA VAL A 7 6.24 -48.26 -17.38
C VAL A 7 5.99 -46.76 -17.38
N VAL A 8 6.64 -46.05 -16.47
CA VAL A 8 6.64 -44.58 -16.45
C VAL A 8 7.76 -44.11 -17.38
N VAL A 9 7.42 -43.57 -18.52
CA VAL A 9 8.35 -42.90 -19.42
C VAL A 9 8.52 -41.47 -18.92
N LEU A 10 9.68 -41.17 -18.36
CA LEU A 10 10.08 -39.85 -17.90
C LEU A 10 10.68 -39.10 -19.12
N SER A 11 9.87 -38.26 -19.76
CA SER A 11 10.36 -37.40 -20.85
C SER A 11 10.93 -36.11 -20.26
N THR A 12 12.26 -36.07 -20.15
CA THR A 12 12.99 -34.83 -19.83
C THR A 12 13.01 -33.91 -21.05
N VAL A 13 12.19 -32.87 -21.04
CA VAL A 13 12.31 -31.76 -22.02
C VAL A 13 13.34 -30.77 -21.48
N LEU A 14 14.54 -30.78 -22.05
CA LEU A 14 15.51 -29.71 -21.89
C LEU A 14 15.04 -28.49 -22.71
N LEU A 15 14.45 -27.50 -22.08
CA LEU A 15 14.31 -26.18 -22.65
C LEU A 15 15.57 -25.36 -22.34
N ALA A 16 16.50 -25.35 -23.31
CA ALA A 16 17.59 -24.38 -23.32
C ALA A 16 17.03 -23.01 -23.72
N GLY A 17 16.55 -22.26 -22.75
CA GLY A 17 16.20 -20.85 -22.91
C GLY A 17 17.45 -20.00 -22.80
N THR A 18 18.01 -19.56 -23.93
CA THR A 18 19.03 -18.50 -23.97
C THR A 18 18.35 -17.17 -23.63
N ALA A 19 18.36 -16.81 -22.36
CA ALA A 19 18.05 -15.44 -21.93
C ALA A 19 19.23 -14.55 -22.34
N ALA A 20 19.15 -13.92 -23.50
CA ALA A 20 20.01 -12.79 -23.85
C ALA A 20 19.62 -11.61 -22.93
N ALA A 21 20.32 -11.47 -21.82
CA ALA A 21 20.27 -10.25 -21.03
C ALA A 21 20.90 -9.13 -21.86
N GLN A 22 20.11 -8.37 -22.58
CA GLN A 22 20.52 -7.08 -23.11
C GLN A 22 20.69 -6.12 -21.92
N ALA A 23 21.94 -5.96 -21.49
CA ALA A 23 22.30 -4.83 -20.67
C ALA A 23 22.06 -3.55 -21.46
N PRO A 24 21.34 -2.56 -20.92
CA PRO A 24 21.24 -1.27 -21.58
C PRO A 24 22.64 -0.62 -21.56
N ALA A 25 23.18 -0.36 -22.76
CA ALA A 25 24.34 0.46 -22.93
C ALA A 25 23.99 1.91 -22.56
N GLY A 26 24.02 2.21 -21.28
CA GLY A 26 23.87 3.54 -20.72
C GLY A 26 25.22 4.08 -20.35
N GLY A 27 25.63 5.15 -21.02
CA GLY A 27 26.90 5.86 -20.78
C GLY A 27 27.10 6.14 -19.29
N GLN A 28 28.30 5.85 -18.79
CA GLN A 28 28.79 6.27 -17.50
C GLN A 28 29.04 7.80 -17.48
N GLY A 29 27.96 8.59 -17.50
CA GLY A 29 27.99 9.91 -16.95
C GLY A 29 28.20 9.76 -15.44
N ARG A 30 29.16 10.45 -14.84
CA ARG A 30 29.36 10.52 -13.39
C ARG A 30 28.02 10.79 -12.73
N GLY A 31 27.39 9.73 -12.28
CA GLY A 31 26.03 9.72 -11.78
C GLY A 31 25.91 10.60 -10.55
N GLY A 32 25.27 11.73 -10.69
CA GLY A 32 24.67 12.38 -9.55
C GLY A 32 23.84 11.33 -8.81
N ARG A 33 23.97 11.26 -7.48
CA ARG A 33 23.12 10.39 -6.66
C ARG A 33 21.67 10.66 -7.06
N PRO A 34 20.86 9.62 -7.31
CA PRO A 34 19.47 9.86 -7.61
C PRO A 34 18.88 10.76 -6.53
N ASN A 35 18.20 11.83 -6.95
CA ASN A 35 17.56 12.73 -5.99
C ASN A 35 16.41 11.98 -5.32
N ILE A 36 16.70 11.35 -4.18
CA ILE A 36 15.71 10.60 -3.39
C ILE A 36 14.59 11.52 -2.87
N PHE A 37 14.78 12.83 -2.92
CA PHE A 37 13.81 13.85 -2.54
C PHE A 37 13.08 14.46 -3.75
N ALA A 38 13.32 13.95 -4.96
CA ALA A 38 12.55 14.41 -6.12
C ALA A 38 11.06 14.20 -5.87
N PRO A 39 10.20 15.19 -6.18
CA PRO A 39 8.76 15.02 -6.05
C PRO A 39 8.33 13.74 -6.77
N ALA A 40 7.48 12.95 -6.12
CA ALA A 40 6.90 11.80 -6.78
C ALA A 40 6.06 12.27 -7.97
N ALA A 41 6.17 11.58 -9.10
CA ALA A 41 5.20 11.76 -10.17
C ALA A 41 3.79 11.50 -9.63
N THR A 42 2.78 12.18 -10.20
CA THR A 42 1.38 11.94 -9.81
C THR A 42 1.07 10.46 -9.95
N ALA A 43 0.68 9.83 -8.86
CA ALA A 43 0.32 8.42 -8.87
C ALA A 43 -0.97 8.23 -9.67
N THR A 44 -1.02 7.19 -10.49
CA THR A 44 -2.18 6.82 -11.31
C THR A 44 -2.47 5.32 -11.17
N GLY A 45 -3.66 4.91 -11.62
CA GLY A 45 -4.08 3.51 -11.60
C GLY A 45 -4.91 3.13 -10.38
N PRO A 46 -5.33 1.86 -10.31
CA PRO A 46 -6.42 1.44 -9.42
C PRO A 46 -6.14 1.69 -7.94
N ILE A 47 -4.89 1.57 -7.48
CA ILE A 47 -4.56 1.86 -6.07
C ILE A 47 -4.58 3.37 -5.79
N ALA A 48 -4.14 4.20 -6.75
CA ALA A 48 -4.23 5.65 -6.62
C ALA A 48 -5.70 6.11 -6.54
N ASP A 49 -6.59 5.50 -7.34
CA ASP A 49 -8.02 5.78 -7.32
C ASP A 49 -8.65 5.43 -5.96
N VAL A 50 -8.28 4.26 -5.40
CA VAL A 50 -8.72 3.89 -4.04
C VAL A 50 -8.20 4.88 -3.00
N MET A 51 -6.94 5.32 -3.09
CA MET A 51 -6.39 6.29 -2.14
C MET A 51 -7.09 7.66 -2.23
N ASN A 52 -7.45 8.12 -3.41
CA ASN A 52 -8.25 9.34 -3.57
C ASN A 52 -9.64 9.18 -2.95
N ALA A 53 -10.26 8.00 -3.11
CA ALA A 53 -11.53 7.68 -2.48
C ALA A 53 -11.40 7.61 -0.94
N VAL A 54 -10.31 7.06 -0.41
CA VAL A 54 -10.00 7.04 1.03
C VAL A 54 -9.95 8.45 1.61
N VAL A 55 -9.24 9.38 0.95
CA VAL A 55 -9.17 10.78 1.40
C VAL A 55 -10.55 11.43 1.39
N THR A 56 -11.30 11.22 0.31
CA THR A 56 -12.67 11.75 0.18
C THR A 56 -13.60 11.20 1.26
N ALA A 57 -13.60 9.90 1.45
CA ALA A 57 -14.43 9.22 2.45
C ALA A 57 -14.06 9.64 3.89
N PHE A 58 -12.76 9.79 4.18
CA PHE A 58 -12.31 10.28 5.48
C PHE A 58 -12.85 11.68 5.75
N ASN A 59 -12.71 12.58 4.79
CA ASN A 59 -13.13 13.97 4.92
C ASN A 59 -14.66 14.15 5.01
N ASN A 60 -15.41 13.19 4.47
CA ASN A 60 -16.86 13.12 4.54
C ASN A 60 -17.38 12.26 5.70
N ARG A 61 -16.48 11.62 6.48
CA ARG A 61 -16.84 10.69 7.55
C ARG A 61 -17.68 9.50 7.05
N ASP A 62 -17.39 9.04 5.84
CA ASP A 62 -18.11 7.93 5.20
C ASP A 62 -17.66 6.59 5.79
N MET A 63 -18.30 6.19 6.87
CA MET A 63 -18.04 4.91 7.54
C MET A 63 -18.41 3.72 6.65
N ALA A 64 -19.43 3.85 5.82
CA ALA A 64 -19.86 2.75 4.94
C ALA A 64 -18.78 2.41 3.91
N PHE A 65 -18.10 3.41 3.37
CA PHE A 65 -16.93 3.21 2.51
C PHE A 65 -15.84 2.41 3.23
N PHE A 66 -15.49 2.77 4.46
CA PHE A 66 -14.44 2.09 5.20
C PHE A 66 -14.82 0.66 5.60
N GLN A 67 -16.07 0.42 5.97
CA GLN A 67 -16.57 -0.95 6.24
C GLN A 67 -16.46 -1.87 5.03
N LYS A 68 -16.62 -1.33 3.81
CA LYS A 68 -16.44 -2.08 2.56
C LYS A 68 -14.96 -2.25 2.20
N THR A 69 -14.16 -1.19 2.40
CA THR A 69 -12.80 -1.10 1.85
C THR A 69 -11.74 -1.65 2.80
N ILE A 70 -11.96 -1.65 4.10
CA ILE A 70 -11.06 -2.27 5.07
C ILE A 70 -11.46 -3.73 5.24
N ALA A 71 -10.52 -4.66 5.00
CA ALA A 71 -10.77 -6.08 5.25
C ALA A 71 -11.06 -6.32 6.75
N SER A 72 -11.90 -7.29 7.07
CA SER A 72 -12.30 -7.58 8.45
C SER A 72 -11.14 -7.97 9.36
N ASP A 73 -10.09 -8.52 8.77
CA ASP A 73 -8.85 -8.95 9.39
C ASP A 73 -7.69 -7.94 9.21
N ALA A 74 -7.98 -6.76 8.65
CA ALA A 74 -6.98 -5.73 8.45
C ALA A 74 -6.38 -5.27 9.78
N VAL A 75 -5.07 -5.04 9.76
CA VAL A 75 -4.31 -4.61 10.94
C VAL A 75 -3.78 -3.19 10.73
N TRP A 76 -3.92 -2.38 11.76
CA TRP A 76 -3.18 -1.13 11.92
C TRP A 76 -1.96 -1.39 12.81
N LEU A 77 -0.79 -0.99 12.31
CA LEU A 77 0.46 -0.95 13.09
C LEU A 77 0.82 0.52 13.33
N ASP A 78 0.97 0.89 14.59
CA ASP A 78 1.48 2.20 14.95
C ASP A 78 3.01 2.17 15.14
N GLU A 79 3.60 3.34 15.36
CA GLU A 79 5.04 3.52 15.54
C GLU A 79 5.57 2.86 16.83
N ASP A 80 4.73 2.62 17.81
CA ASP A 80 5.07 1.97 19.09
C ASP A 80 4.94 0.43 18.98
N GLY A 81 4.53 -0.08 17.81
CA GLY A 81 4.33 -1.50 17.55
C GLY A 81 3.01 -2.05 18.10
N HIS A 82 2.07 -1.20 18.47
CA HIS A 82 0.73 -1.66 18.84
C HIS A 82 -0.05 -2.12 17.60
N HIS A 83 -0.84 -3.16 17.80
CA HIS A 83 -1.68 -3.75 16.78
C HIS A 83 -3.15 -3.48 17.10
N LEU A 84 -3.85 -2.82 16.19
CA LEU A 84 -5.30 -2.60 16.29
C LEU A 84 -5.99 -3.17 15.04
N LEU A 85 -7.23 -3.59 15.18
CA LEU A 85 -8.05 -3.84 14.00
C LEU A 85 -8.23 -2.52 13.23
N GLY A 86 -8.05 -2.54 11.91
CA GLY A 86 -8.14 -1.35 11.07
C GLY A 86 -9.48 -0.63 11.18
N THR A 87 -10.57 -1.37 11.38
CA THR A 87 -11.90 -0.82 11.62
C THR A 87 -12.03 -0.08 12.95
N VAL A 88 -11.34 -0.53 14.00
CA VAL A 88 -11.34 0.14 15.31
C VAL A 88 -10.59 1.48 15.21
N TRP A 89 -9.47 1.48 14.52
CA TRP A 89 -8.67 2.68 14.32
C TRP A 89 -9.43 3.74 13.52
N ILE A 90 -10.01 3.38 12.38
CA ILE A 90 -10.75 4.34 11.55
C ILE A 90 -11.97 4.90 12.29
N ASN A 91 -12.67 4.08 13.08
CA ASN A 91 -13.76 4.53 13.92
C ASN A 91 -13.34 5.64 14.88
N ARG A 92 -12.19 5.48 15.55
CA ARG A 92 -11.65 6.50 16.47
C ARG A 92 -11.38 7.81 15.74
N LEU A 93 -10.78 7.75 14.54
CA LEU A 93 -10.48 8.95 13.76
C LEU A 93 -11.74 9.67 13.27
N LEU A 94 -12.71 8.93 12.75
CA LEU A 94 -13.94 9.50 12.22
C LEU A 94 -14.91 9.99 13.30
N SER A 95 -14.82 9.44 14.52
CA SER A 95 -15.63 9.88 15.66
C SER A 95 -15.07 11.11 16.36
N ALA A 96 -13.91 11.61 15.96
CA ALA A 96 -13.29 12.78 16.59
C ALA A 96 -14.18 14.02 16.49
N ASN A 97 -14.22 14.81 17.59
CA ASN A 97 -14.91 16.07 17.64
C ASN A 97 -13.95 17.14 18.20
N PRO A 98 -13.64 18.22 17.46
CA PRO A 98 -14.15 18.54 16.12
C PRO A 98 -13.70 17.53 15.03
N PRO A 99 -14.41 17.54 13.87
CA PRO A 99 -14.03 16.69 12.73
C PRO A 99 -12.60 16.93 12.29
N ARG A 100 -11.90 15.83 11.98
CA ARG A 100 -10.55 15.87 11.43
C ARG A 100 -10.60 15.92 9.90
N LYS A 101 -9.57 16.49 9.29
CA LYS A 101 -9.37 16.50 7.84
C LYS A 101 -8.08 15.80 7.50
N LEU A 102 -8.13 14.94 6.51
CA LEU A 102 -6.97 14.22 5.96
C LEU A 102 -6.55 14.85 4.64
N SER A 103 -5.27 15.13 4.50
CA SER A 103 -4.62 15.36 3.22
C SER A 103 -3.43 14.43 3.06
N ILE A 104 -3.14 14.04 1.82
CA ILE A 104 -1.98 13.20 1.48
C ILE A 104 -1.14 13.87 0.41
N THR A 105 0.17 13.64 0.48
CA THR A 105 1.14 14.11 -0.50
C THR A 105 2.16 13.02 -0.78
N ASN A 106 2.93 13.18 -1.85
CA ASN A 106 3.96 12.23 -2.26
C ASN A 106 3.43 10.78 -2.41
N LEU A 107 2.19 10.64 -2.86
CA LEU A 107 1.57 9.34 -3.06
C LEU A 107 2.37 8.54 -4.10
N ARG A 108 2.78 7.35 -3.70
CA ARG A 108 3.40 6.34 -4.56
C ARG A 108 2.58 5.07 -4.48
N THR A 109 2.33 4.45 -5.60
CA THR A 109 1.51 3.24 -5.67
C THR A 109 2.16 2.20 -6.56
N SER A 110 1.90 0.95 -6.26
CA SER A 110 2.19 -0.18 -7.12
C SER A 110 1.08 -1.20 -6.98
N ASN A 111 0.79 -1.94 -8.04
CA ASN A 111 -0.16 -3.04 -7.99
C ASN A 111 0.32 -4.22 -8.84
N TRP A 112 0.00 -5.39 -8.38
CA TRP A 112 0.16 -6.68 -9.03
C TRP A 112 -1.24 -7.27 -9.23
N ASP A 113 -1.35 -8.44 -9.80
CA ASP A 113 -2.66 -9.03 -10.13
C ASP A 113 -3.64 -9.05 -8.96
N THR A 114 -3.17 -9.46 -7.77
CA THR A 114 -4.02 -9.66 -6.58
C THR A 114 -3.61 -8.83 -5.38
N ALA A 115 -2.52 -8.08 -5.47
CA ALA A 115 -1.99 -7.26 -4.38
C ALA A 115 -1.66 -5.84 -4.85
N GLY A 116 -1.65 -4.90 -3.92
CA GLY A 116 -1.26 -3.53 -4.17
C GLY A 116 -0.63 -2.89 -2.94
N TRP A 117 0.06 -1.80 -3.18
CA TRP A 117 0.73 -1.01 -2.15
C TRP A 117 0.57 0.48 -2.42
N ALA A 118 0.45 1.25 -1.35
CA ALA A 118 0.55 2.70 -1.37
C ALA A 118 1.47 3.17 -0.26
N GLY A 119 2.34 4.15 -0.57
CA GLY A 119 3.12 4.88 0.40
C GLY A 119 2.91 6.37 0.20
N PHE A 120 2.77 7.14 1.28
CA PHE A 120 2.42 8.55 1.21
C PHE A 120 2.79 9.29 2.49
N ASN A 121 2.91 10.62 2.38
CA ASN A 121 2.91 11.49 3.53
C ASN A 121 1.49 11.93 3.82
N TYR A 122 1.14 12.09 5.11
CA TYR A 122 -0.18 12.54 5.51
C TYR A 122 -0.13 13.71 6.48
N VAL A 123 -1.20 14.47 6.48
CA VAL A 123 -1.53 15.47 7.51
C VAL A 123 -2.97 15.23 7.92
N ILE A 124 -3.20 15.04 9.21
CA ILE A 124 -4.53 15.02 9.80
C ILE A 124 -4.68 16.31 10.60
N GLU A 125 -5.53 17.20 10.10
CA GLU A 125 -5.85 18.45 10.76
C GLU A 125 -6.93 18.25 11.82
N GLY A 126 -6.89 19.04 12.89
CA GLY A 126 -7.82 19.00 14.01
C GLY A 126 -7.31 19.89 15.14
N THR A 127 -7.76 19.66 16.36
CA THR A 127 -7.27 20.39 17.55
C THR A 127 -5.75 20.30 17.68
N ASN A 128 -5.21 19.09 17.41
CA ASN A 128 -3.78 18.85 17.27
C ASN A 128 -3.53 18.31 15.86
N GLN A 129 -2.67 18.99 15.12
CA GLN A 129 -2.26 18.50 13.80
C GLN A 129 -1.29 17.32 13.97
N VAL A 130 -1.57 16.25 13.24
CA VAL A 130 -0.69 15.07 13.17
C VAL A 130 -0.14 14.95 11.75
N LYS A 131 1.17 14.78 11.63
CA LYS A 131 1.85 14.56 10.35
C LYS A 131 2.68 13.30 10.44
N GLY A 132 2.89 12.68 9.29
CA GLY A 132 3.73 11.50 9.23
C GLY A 132 3.78 10.88 7.86
N THR A 133 4.33 9.68 7.83
CA THR A 133 4.34 8.80 6.67
C THR A 133 3.46 7.59 6.94
N ASN A 134 2.87 7.06 5.90
CA ASN A 134 2.03 5.87 6.01
C ASN A 134 2.28 4.95 4.81
N SER A 135 2.11 3.68 5.03
CA SER A 135 2.04 2.69 3.97
C SER A 135 0.82 1.80 4.16
N MET A 136 0.18 1.45 3.06
CA MET A 136 -0.97 0.56 3.04
C MET A 136 -0.71 -0.59 2.09
N LEU A 137 -1.12 -1.79 2.50
CA LEU A 137 -1.19 -2.94 1.62
C LEU A 137 -2.65 -3.24 1.28
N PHE A 138 -2.84 -3.67 0.05
CA PHE A 138 -4.15 -3.97 -0.52
C PHE A 138 -4.18 -5.39 -1.05
N LYS A 139 -5.32 -6.04 -0.93
CA LYS A 139 -5.66 -7.26 -1.66
C LYS A 139 -6.82 -7.01 -2.61
N LYS A 140 -6.84 -7.71 -3.73
CA LYS A 140 -7.98 -7.69 -4.64
C LYS A 140 -9.06 -8.62 -4.12
N ALA A 141 -10.30 -8.13 -4.05
CA ALA A 141 -11.48 -8.88 -3.65
C ALA A 141 -12.56 -8.73 -4.74
N GLY A 142 -12.59 -9.67 -5.66
CA GLY A 142 -13.39 -9.55 -6.88
C GLY A 142 -12.87 -8.39 -7.76
N ASN A 143 -13.71 -7.41 -8.01
CA ASN A 143 -13.35 -6.20 -8.75
C ASN A 143 -12.87 -5.04 -7.85
N ASP A 144 -13.01 -5.17 -6.54
CA ASP A 144 -12.65 -4.14 -5.57
C ASP A 144 -11.26 -4.40 -4.95
N TRP A 145 -10.69 -3.36 -4.36
CA TRP A 145 -9.48 -3.44 -3.55
C TRP A 145 -9.81 -3.23 -2.09
N GLN A 146 -9.27 -4.08 -1.23
CA GLN A 146 -9.43 -3.99 0.22
C GLN A 146 -8.10 -3.74 0.90
N ILE A 147 -8.08 -2.81 1.85
CA ILE A 147 -6.94 -2.52 2.72
C ILE A 147 -6.79 -3.70 3.71
N VAL A 148 -5.60 -4.28 3.77
CA VAL A 148 -5.28 -5.39 4.69
C VAL A 148 -4.27 -5.02 5.76
N LEU A 149 -3.45 -4.01 5.50
CA LEU A 149 -2.47 -3.49 6.45
C LEU A 149 -2.38 -1.98 6.31
N ILE A 150 -2.32 -1.30 7.43
CA ILE A 150 -2.01 0.12 7.53
C ILE A 150 -0.84 0.24 8.50
N HIS A 151 0.27 0.82 8.05
CA HIS A 151 1.44 1.07 8.87
C HIS A 151 1.76 2.55 8.85
N GLY A 152 1.63 3.21 9.99
CA GLY A 152 1.87 4.64 10.16
C GLY A 152 3.09 4.91 11.01
N ALA A 153 3.83 5.95 10.65
CA ALA A 153 4.84 6.57 11.47
C ALA A 153 4.51 8.06 11.60
N VAL A 154 4.40 8.52 12.83
CA VAL A 154 4.16 9.94 13.16
C VAL A 154 5.49 10.68 13.11
N ASP A 155 5.46 11.89 12.54
CA ASP A 155 6.60 12.79 12.63
C ASP A 155 6.64 13.44 14.01
N THR A 156 7.45 12.88 14.90
CA THR A 156 7.60 13.35 16.29
C THR A 156 8.39 14.66 16.39
N THR A 157 8.98 15.15 15.32
CA THR A 157 9.79 16.39 15.35
C THR A 157 8.95 17.64 15.53
N ILE A 158 7.63 17.56 15.43
CA ILE A 158 6.70 18.70 15.47
C ILE A 158 6.18 18.97 16.90
N GLY A 159 6.42 18.08 17.86
CA GLY A 159 5.93 18.19 19.23
C GLY A 159 6.93 18.73 20.26
N ALA A 160 8.14 19.07 19.86
CA ALA A 160 9.21 19.54 20.75
C ALA A 160 9.36 21.08 20.72
N HIS A 161 8.26 21.80 20.97
CA HIS A 161 8.32 23.27 21.21
C HIS A 161 7.43 23.65 22.38
#